data_531ea8bd7fc1668fc7ac1f1a673aa3a2
#
_entry.id   531ea8bd7fc1668fc7ac1f1a673aa3a2
#
_cell.length_a   1.000
_cell.length_b   1.000
_cell.length_c   1.000
_cell.angle_alpha   90.00
_cell.angle_beta   90.00
_cell.angle_gamma   90.00
#
_symmetry.space_group_name_H-M   'P 1'
#
loop_
_entity.id
_entity.type
_entity.pdbx_description
1 polymer ?
#
loop_
_entity_poly.entity_id
_entity_poly.type
_entity_poly.pdbx_seq_one_letter_code
_entity_poly.pdbx_strand_id
1 'polypeptide(L)'
;MKDGLPKPPPESPPGPVKRRAMSDTAKQHRRQAILDAALLALVDTPFEQLTVAQLAERLGLAKGTLYLYFSTKEALFLEVQQQQLALWFDELESALGSERPATLAPEQLAELICGTIFKCPLMPRLLTVLHTVLERNITLDQALAFKLFLLERFRRAAALLEAALPALGPRAEGASGQGFSLLLALHALVVGSWQMTNYSAAVEAALATRADLGVFFFSFEKVLGEALRALITGMAVGQPGGAEAAVAPSPSR
;
A
#
# COMPACT_ATOMS: atom_id res chain seq x y z
N MET A 1 42.54 18.02 -58.28
CA MET A 1 42.04 16.67 -57.97
C MET A 1 41.51 16.72 -56.53
N LYS A 2 40.18 16.77 -56.35
CA LYS A 2 39.53 16.69 -55.04
C LYS A 2 38.70 15.42 -55.08
N ASP A 3 39.23 14.36 -54.43
CA ASP A 3 38.50 13.07 -54.29
C ASP A 3 37.36 13.24 -53.31
N GLY A 4 36.14 13.17 -53.84
CA GLY A 4 34.92 13.11 -53.04
C GLY A 4 34.72 11.69 -52.53
N LEU A 5 34.80 11.53 -51.20
CA LEU A 5 34.40 10.33 -50.49
C LEU A 5 32.88 10.05 -50.78
N PRO A 6 32.50 8.83 -51.06
CA PRO A 6 31.10 8.46 -51.26
C PRO A 6 30.29 8.62 -49.97
N LYS A 7 29.14 9.26 -50.08
CA LYS A 7 28.18 9.44 -48.98
C LYS A 7 27.71 8.06 -48.48
N PRO A 8 27.69 7.80 -47.17
CA PRO A 8 27.18 6.53 -46.66
C PRO A 8 25.72 6.32 -47.08
N PRO A 9 25.30 5.07 -47.32
CA PRO A 9 23.92 4.78 -47.69
C PRO A 9 22.97 5.15 -46.53
N PRO A 10 21.72 5.54 -46.85
CA PRO A 10 20.73 5.90 -45.84
C PRO A 10 20.44 4.67 -44.96
N GLU A 11 20.45 4.88 -43.63
CA GLU A 11 20.08 3.82 -42.68
C GLU A 11 18.69 3.29 -42.98
N SER A 12 18.55 1.98 -43.11
CA SER A 12 17.29 1.31 -43.34
C SER A 12 16.32 1.61 -42.17
N PRO A 13 15.03 1.85 -42.44
CA PRO A 13 14.06 2.10 -41.41
C PRO A 13 13.99 0.91 -40.44
N PRO A 14 13.85 1.14 -39.12
CA PRO A 14 13.83 0.07 -38.14
C PRO A 14 12.69 -0.90 -38.44
N GLY A 15 13.01 -2.19 -38.44
CA GLY A 15 12.07 -3.28 -38.75
C GLY A 15 10.86 -3.34 -37.78
N PRO A 16 9.82 -4.14 -38.11
CA PRO A 16 8.54 -4.17 -37.40
C PRO A 16 8.66 -4.48 -35.89
N VAL A 17 9.67 -5.24 -35.45
CA VAL A 17 9.93 -5.56 -34.05
C VAL A 17 10.39 -4.33 -33.27
N LYS A 18 11.27 -3.50 -33.84
CA LYS A 18 11.75 -2.26 -33.19
C LYS A 18 10.62 -1.21 -33.08
N ARG A 19 9.74 -1.11 -34.09
CA ARG A 19 8.59 -0.19 -34.03
C ARG A 19 7.57 -0.61 -32.97
N ARG A 20 7.31 -1.92 -32.81
CA ARG A 20 6.40 -2.45 -31.79
C ARG A 20 6.93 -2.22 -30.39
N ALA A 21 8.20 -2.49 -30.13
CA ALA A 21 8.86 -2.25 -28.85
C ALA A 21 8.85 -0.75 -28.46
N MET A 22 9.13 0.16 -29.42
CA MET A 22 9.03 1.60 -29.20
C MET A 22 7.58 2.05 -28.90
N SER A 23 6.58 1.44 -29.54
CA SER A 23 5.16 1.71 -29.29
C SER A 23 4.76 1.24 -27.87
N ASP A 24 5.21 0.07 -27.45
CA ASP A 24 4.91 -0.49 -26.13
C ASP A 24 5.57 0.34 -25.01
N THR A 25 6.82 0.77 -25.21
CA THR A 25 7.52 1.67 -24.28
C THR A 25 6.80 3.02 -24.17
N ALA A 26 6.40 3.62 -25.30
CA ALA A 26 5.66 4.87 -25.29
C ALA A 26 4.30 4.73 -24.60
N LYS A 27 3.63 3.59 -24.74
CA LYS A 27 2.38 3.27 -24.06
C LYS A 27 2.58 3.14 -22.55
N GLN A 28 3.66 2.48 -22.12
CA GLN A 28 4.01 2.35 -20.69
C GLN A 28 4.35 3.71 -20.07
N HIS A 29 5.16 4.55 -20.73
CA HIS A 29 5.45 5.90 -20.26
C HIS A 29 4.17 6.74 -20.11
N ARG A 30 3.24 6.65 -21.06
CA ARG A 30 1.96 7.35 -20.98
C ARG A 30 1.11 6.83 -19.83
N ARG A 31 1.08 5.51 -19.61
CA ARG A 31 0.39 4.90 -18.48
C ARG A 31 0.95 5.40 -17.15
N GLN A 32 2.27 5.44 -16.99
CA GLN A 32 2.91 5.95 -15.78
C GLN A 32 2.60 7.43 -15.57
N ALA A 33 2.67 8.27 -16.59
CA ALA A 33 2.30 9.69 -16.48
C ALA A 33 0.85 9.89 -16.00
N ILE A 34 -0.08 9.00 -16.37
CA ILE A 34 -1.46 9.04 -15.89
C ILE A 34 -1.51 8.68 -14.39
N LEU A 35 -0.77 7.65 -13.95
CA LEU A 35 -0.69 7.25 -12.54
C LEU A 35 -0.09 8.35 -11.67
N ASP A 36 1.00 8.99 -12.14
CA ASP A 36 1.66 10.09 -11.44
C ASP A 36 0.73 11.30 -11.29
N ALA A 37 -0.01 11.65 -12.35
CA ALA A 37 -0.98 12.74 -12.28
C ALA A 37 -2.17 12.43 -11.36
N ALA A 38 -2.63 11.16 -11.33
CA ALA A 38 -3.66 10.71 -10.42
C ALA A 38 -3.20 10.77 -8.95
N LEU A 39 -1.96 10.37 -8.69
CA LEU A 39 -1.34 10.46 -7.37
C LEU A 39 -1.23 11.93 -6.91
N LEU A 40 -0.71 12.81 -7.77
CA LEU A 40 -0.62 14.25 -7.48
C LEU A 40 -2.00 14.88 -7.24
N ALA A 41 -3.03 14.47 -7.99
CA ALA A 41 -4.38 14.97 -7.78
C ALA A 41 -4.95 14.63 -6.40
N LEU A 42 -4.53 13.50 -5.81
CA LEU A 42 -4.94 13.11 -4.45
C LEU A 42 -4.32 13.98 -3.36
N VAL A 43 -3.25 14.71 -3.61
CA VAL A 43 -2.66 15.61 -2.60
C VAL A 43 -3.70 16.65 -2.17
N ASP A 44 -4.35 17.29 -3.15
CA ASP A 44 -5.23 18.43 -2.91
C ASP A 44 -6.72 18.08 -2.94
N THR A 45 -7.09 16.92 -3.51
CA THR A 45 -8.50 16.60 -3.79
C THR A 45 -8.84 15.21 -3.25
N PRO A 46 -9.91 15.06 -2.43
CA PRO A 46 -10.41 13.75 -2.01
C PRO A 46 -10.78 12.85 -3.21
N PHE A 47 -10.58 11.53 -3.04
CA PHE A 47 -10.88 10.56 -4.09
C PHE A 47 -12.31 10.73 -4.65
N GLU A 48 -13.29 10.96 -3.77
CA GLU A 48 -14.71 11.09 -4.11
C GLU A 48 -14.97 12.26 -5.06
N GLN A 49 -14.21 13.34 -4.90
CA GLN A 49 -14.36 14.58 -5.68
C GLN A 49 -13.57 14.54 -6.99
N LEU A 50 -12.59 13.65 -7.11
CA LEU A 50 -11.81 13.50 -8.34
C LEU A 50 -12.65 12.87 -9.46
N THR A 51 -12.59 13.45 -10.64
CA THR A 51 -13.24 12.93 -11.85
C THR A 51 -12.19 12.58 -12.92
N VAL A 52 -12.54 11.60 -13.77
CA VAL A 52 -11.68 11.24 -14.93
C VAL A 52 -11.49 12.42 -15.88
N ALA A 53 -12.49 13.33 -15.97
CA ALA A 53 -12.38 14.52 -16.79
C ALA A 53 -11.32 15.49 -16.28
N GLN A 54 -11.27 15.77 -14.97
CA GLN A 54 -10.25 16.60 -14.35
C GLN A 54 -8.84 16.01 -14.50
N LEU A 55 -8.70 14.68 -14.38
CA LEU A 55 -7.41 14.02 -14.60
C LEU A 55 -6.96 14.12 -16.05
N ALA A 56 -7.88 13.93 -17.00
CA ALA A 56 -7.59 14.08 -18.43
C ALA A 56 -7.16 15.51 -18.76
N GLU A 57 -7.86 16.51 -18.22
CA GLU A 57 -7.54 17.93 -18.39
C GLU A 57 -6.13 18.28 -17.87
N ARG A 58 -5.78 17.82 -16.65
CA ARG A 58 -4.44 18.01 -16.07
C ARG A 58 -3.32 17.45 -16.96
N LEU A 59 -3.60 16.39 -17.70
CA LEU A 59 -2.66 15.73 -18.61
C LEU A 59 -2.70 16.28 -20.05
N GLY A 60 -3.58 17.21 -20.36
CA GLY A 60 -3.82 17.66 -21.73
C GLY A 60 -4.35 16.54 -22.66
N LEU A 61 -5.11 15.58 -22.09
CA LEU A 61 -5.65 14.43 -22.81
C LEU A 61 -7.17 14.53 -22.98
N ALA A 62 -7.68 13.96 -24.07
CA ALA A 62 -9.11 13.71 -24.18
C ALA A 62 -9.54 12.64 -23.14
N LYS A 63 -10.72 12.79 -22.53
CA LYS A 63 -11.29 11.83 -21.58
C LYS A 63 -11.30 10.39 -22.13
N GLY A 64 -11.64 10.22 -23.41
CA GLY A 64 -11.63 8.92 -24.08
C GLY A 64 -10.24 8.27 -24.16
N THR A 65 -9.17 9.08 -24.25
CA THR A 65 -7.80 8.57 -24.23
C THR A 65 -7.46 7.92 -22.90
N LEU A 66 -7.95 8.49 -21.78
CA LEU A 66 -7.70 7.94 -20.45
C LEU A 66 -8.36 6.57 -20.28
N TYR A 67 -9.57 6.40 -20.83
CA TYR A 67 -10.30 5.12 -20.82
C TYR A 67 -9.64 4.01 -21.67
N LEU A 68 -8.74 4.35 -22.60
CA LEU A 68 -7.94 3.34 -23.31
C LEU A 68 -6.88 2.68 -22.42
N TYR A 69 -6.50 3.34 -21.29
CA TYR A 69 -5.51 2.83 -20.34
C TYR A 69 -6.17 2.23 -19.09
N PHE A 70 -7.26 2.82 -18.62
CA PHE A 70 -7.95 2.41 -17.39
C PHE A 70 -9.46 2.40 -17.63
N SER A 71 -10.07 1.24 -17.48
CA SER A 71 -11.50 1.04 -17.75
C SER A 71 -12.42 1.85 -16.83
N THR A 72 -11.98 2.12 -15.58
CA THR A 72 -12.72 2.88 -14.57
C THR A 72 -11.77 3.79 -13.79
N LYS A 73 -12.31 4.75 -13.05
CA LYS A 73 -11.56 5.56 -12.08
C LYS A 73 -10.97 4.67 -10.99
N GLU A 74 -11.76 3.71 -10.53
CA GLU A 74 -11.38 2.76 -9.48
C GLU A 74 -10.21 1.89 -9.92
N ALA A 75 -10.21 1.39 -11.15
CA ALA A 75 -9.08 0.63 -11.70
C ALA A 75 -7.79 1.45 -11.76
N LEU A 76 -7.88 2.73 -12.14
CA LEU A 76 -6.74 3.64 -12.10
C LEU A 76 -6.21 3.81 -10.67
N PHE A 77 -7.08 4.11 -9.70
CA PHE A 77 -6.66 4.36 -8.33
C PHE A 77 -6.27 3.07 -7.58
N LEU A 78 -6.77 1.91 -7.96
CA LEU A 78 -6.28 0.63 -7.46
C LEU A 78 -4.81 0.42 -7.85
N GLU A 79 -4.42 0.78 -9.08
CA GLU A 79 -3.03 0.68 -9.50
C GLU A 79 -2.14 1.74 -8.83
N VAL A 80 -2.64 2.97 -8.62
CA VAL A 80 -1.95 3.97 -7.78
C VAL A 80 -1.74 3.42 -6.37
N GLN A 81 -2.77 2.81 -5.76
CA GLN A 81 -2.67 2.18 -4.44
C GLN A 81 -1.63 1.05 -4.43
N GLN A 82 -1.62 0.21 -5.46
CA GLN A 82 -0.64 -0.87 -5.60
C GLN A 82 0.79 -0.33 -5.63
N GLN A 83 1.03 0.78 -6.37
CA GLN A 83 2.35 1.43 -6.40
C GLN A 83 2.72 2.01 -5.02
N GLN A 84 1.80 2.66 -4.32
CA GLN A 84 2.06 3.19 -2.98
C GLN A 84 2.35 2.09 -1.96
N LEU A 85 1.62 0.97 -2.03
CA LEU A 85 1.90 -0.21 -1.22
C LEU A 85 3.26 -0.84 -1.56
N ALA A 86 3.62 -0.93 -2.84
CA ALA A 86 4.93 -1.43 -3.25
C ALA A 86 6.05 -0.59 -2.65
N LEU A 87 5.97 0.73 -2.75
CA LEU A 87 6.94 1.67 -2.16
C LEU A 87 7.03 1.50 -0.64
N TRP A 88 5.89 1.37 0.04
CA TRP A 88 5.88 1.14 1.48
C TRP A 88 6.51 -0.20 1.87
N PHE A 89 6.19 -1.28 1.16
CA PHE A 89 6.81 -2.58 1.42
C PHE A 89 8.33 -2.56 1.17
N ASP A 90 8.78 -1.89 0.09
CA ASP A 90 10.21 -1.73 -0.20
C ASP A 90 10.92 -0.96 0.92
N GLU A 91 10.32 0.09 1.44
CA GLU A 91 10.84 0.86 2.59
C GLU A 91 10.87 0.01 3.87
N LEU A 92 9.79 -0.74 4.15
CA LEU A 92 9.72 -1.63 5.32
C LEU A 92 10.80 -2.73 5.25
N GLU A 93 10.93 -3.39 4.09
CA GLU A 93 11.92 -4.44 3.86
C GLU A 93 13.36 -3.89 3.97
N SER A 94 13.59 -2.69 3.43
CA SER A 94 14.88 -1.99 3.57
C SER A 94 15.19 -1.64 5.03
N ALA A 95 14.22 -1.14 5.78
CA ALA A 95 14.39 -0.75 7.17
C ALA A 95 14.61 -1.96 8.09
N LEU A 96 14.00 -3.10 7.79
CA LEU A 96 14.19 -4.35 8.53
C LEU A 96 15.54 -5.02 8.22
N GLY A 97 16.16 -4.70 7.08
CA GLY A 97 17.39 -5.35 6.61
C GLY A 97 17.09 -6.65 5.86
N SER A 98 17.32 -6.67 4.54
CA SER A 98 16.87 -7.74 3.64
C SER A 98 17.57 -9.10 3.85
N GLU A 99 18.76 -9.15 4.47
CA GLU A 99 19.53 -10.39 4.59
C GLU A 99 19.67 -10.92 6.04
N ARG A 100 19.77 -10.04 7.03
CA ARG A 100 19.81 -10.37 8.46
C ARG A 100 19.24 -9.23 9.27
N PRO A 101 17.93 -9.23 9.54
CA PRO A 101 17.32 -8.23 10.41
C PRO A 101 17.98 -8.29 11.80
N ALA A 102 18.29 -7.11 12.34
CA ALA A 102 18.66 -7.00 13.75
C ALA A 102 17.47 -7.40 14.62
N THR A 103 17.73 -8.11 15.74
CA THR A 103 16.68 -8.39 16.71
C THR A 103 16.24 -7.09 17.38
N LEU A 104 14.96 -6.79 17.29
CA LEU A 104 14.35 -5.57 17.83
C LEU A 104 13.49 -5.87 19.05
N ALA A 105 13.41 -4.90 19.97
CA ALA A 105 12.37 -4.91 20.98
C ALA A 105 11.00 -4.55 20.35
N PRO A 106 9.86 -4.95 20.98
CA PRO A 106 8.52 -4.65 20.46
C PRO A 106 8.31 -3.15 20.16
N GLU A 107 8.80 -2.28 21.02
CA GLU A 107 8.69 -0.82 20.89
C GLU A 107 9.49 -0.31 19.69
N GLN A 108 10.70 -0.81 19.50
CA GLN A 108 11.57 -0.46 18.36
C GLN A 108 10.96 -0.91 17.04
N LEU A 109 10.35 -2.10 17.00
CA LEU A 109 9.66 -2.59 15.80
C LEU A 109 8.43 -1.71 15.50
N ALA A 110 7.65 -1.32 16.49
CA ALA A 110 6.52 -0.42 16.31
C ALA A 110 6.95 0.95 15.77
N GLU A 111 8.02 1.53 16.32
CA GLU A 111 8.58 2.81 15.85
C GLU A 111 9.10 2.70 14.42
N LEU A 112 9.80 1.62 14.07
CA LEU A 112 10.29 1.37 12.72
C LEU A 112 9.12 1.29 11.72
N ILE A 113 8.09 0.49 12.00
CA ILE A 113 6.91 0.34 11.13
C ILE A 113 6.20 1.68 10.96
N CYS A 114 5.94 2.43 12.04
CA CYS A 114 5.34 3.76 11.98
C CYS A 114 6.17 4.71 11.12
N GLY A 115 7.49 4.72 11.30
CA GLY A 115 8.41 5.56 10.51
C GLY A 115 8.32 5.28 9.00
N THR A 116 8.15 4.02 8.60
CA THR A 116 7.97 3.68 7.17
C THR A 116 6.61 4.14 6.63
N ILE A 117 5.55 4.06 7.43
CA ILE A 117 4.20 4.53 7.04
C ILE A 117 4.18 6.04 6.87
N PHE A 118 4.82 6.79 7.76
CA PHE A 118 4.84 8.27 7.73
C PHE A 118 5.62 8.82 6.52
N LYS A 119 6.51 8.03 5.92
CA LYS A 119 7.16 8.36 4.64
C LYS A 119 6.23 8.20 3.42
N CYS A 120 5.08 7.54 3.57
CA CYS A 120 4.11 7.26 2.51
C CYS A 120 2.74 7.90 2.82
N PRO A 121 2.62 9.25 2.90
CA PRO A 121 1.44 9.93 3.47
C PRO A 121 0.14 9.72 2.68
N LEU A 122 0.21 9.36 1.39
CA LEU A 122 -0.96 9.09 0.56
C LEU A 122 -1.45 7.65 0.67
N MET A 123 -0.62 6.72 1.14
CA MET A 123 -0.99 5.30 1.27
C MET A 123 -2.14 5.09 2.28
N PRO A 124 -2.12 5.65 3.51
CA PRO A 124 -3.24 5.51 4.44
C PRO A 124 -4.56 6.03 3.88
N ARG A 125 -4.52 7.18 3.18
CA ARG A 125 -5.69 7.79 2.55
C ARG A 125 -6.33 6.88 1.50
N LEU A 126 -5.53 6.26 0.64
CA LEU A 126 -6.02 5.32 -0.36
C LEU A 126 -6.53 4.01 0.26
N LEU A 127 -5.93 3.56 1.37
CA LEU A 127 -6.40 2.37 2.08
C LEU A 127 -7.83 2.52 2.61
N THR A 128 -8.26 3.72 3.01
CA THR A 128 -9.62 3.95 3.52
C THR A 128 -10.70 3.75 2.46
N VAL A 129 -10.39 3.96 1.18
CA VAL A 129 -11.33 3.76 0.07
C VAL A 129 -11.14 2.41 -0.65
N LEU A 130 -10.11 1.64 -0.30
CA LEU A 130 -9.77 0.39 -0.98
C LEU A 130 -10.95 -0.59 -0.99
N HIS A 131 -11.43 -1.01 0.19
CA HIS A 131 -12.48 -2.03 0.30
C HIS A 131 -13.88 -1.50 0.02
N THR A 132 -14.10 -0.21 0.27
CA THR A 132 -15.43 0.40 0.15
C THR A 132 -15.75 0.84 -1.26
N VAL A 133 -14.75 1.22 -2.04
CA VAL A 133 -14.91 1.80 -3.38
C VAL A 133 -14.07 1.09 -4.43
N LEU A 134 -12.74 1.03 -4.27
CA LEU A 134 -11.85 0.59 -5.34
C LEU A 134 -12.12 -0.86 -5.74
N GLU A 135 -12.23 -1.77 -4.78
CA GLU A 135 -12.44 -3.20 -5.04
C GLU A 135 -13.86 -3.55 -5.55
N ARG A 136 -14.81 -2.61 -5.50
CA ARG A 136 -16.19 -2.88 -5.95
C ARG A 136 -16.41 -2.66 -7.44
N ASN A 137 -15.56 -1.86 -8.09
CA ASN A 137 -15.75 -1.41 -9.47
C ASN A 137 -14.57 -1.81 -10.38
N ILE A 138 -14.01 -3.00 -10.13
CA ILE A 138 -12.91 -3.58 -10.90
C ILE A 138 -13.30 -4.96 -11.45
N THR A 139 -12.55 -5.45 -12.42
CA THR A 139 -12.75 -6.79 -12.98
C THR A 139 -12.16 -7.87 -12.06
N LEU A 140 -12.61 -9.12 -12.25
CA LEU A 140 -12.05 -10.28 -11.55
C LEU A 140 -10.53 -10.38 -11.72
N ASP A 141 -10.03 -10.18 -12.96
CA ASP A 141 -8.59 -10.26 -13.25
C ASP A 141 -7.80 -9.19 -12.51
N GLN A 142 -8.33 -7.96 -12.42
CA GLN A 142 -7.71 -6.88 -11.65
C GLN A 142 -7.70 -7.19 -10.15
N ALA A 143 -8.80 -7.70 -9.62
CA ALA A 143 -8.89 -8.12 -8.22
C ALA A 143 -7.90 -9.25 -7.92
N LEU A 144 -7.83 -10.28 -8.78
CA LEU A 144 -6.91 -11.41 -8.63
C LEU A 144 -5.45 -10.94 -8.67
N ALA A 145 -5.08 -10.13 -9.65
CA ALA A 145 -3.72 -9.60 -9.79
C ALA A 145 -3.31 -8.79 -8.54
N PHE A 146 -4.20 -7.93 -8.03
CA PHE A 146 -3.95 -7.16 -6.82
C PHE A 146 -3.82 -8.05 -5.56
N LYS A 147 -4.67 -9.08 -5.40
CA LYS A 147 -4.58 -10.00 -4.25
C LYS A 147 -3.33 -10.88 -4.30
N LEU A 148 -2.89 -11.31 -5.48
CA LEU A 148 -1.63 -12.04 -5.65
C LEU A 148 -0.41 -11.17 -5.32
N PHE A 149 -0.41 -9.90 -5.77
CA PHE A 149 0.60 -8.93 -5.37
C PHE A 149 0.66 -8.77 -3.85
N LEU A 150 -0.49 -8.55 -3.19
CA LEU A 150 -0.54 -8.44 -1.73
C LEU A 150 -0.04 -9.70 -1.02
N LEU A 151 -0.45 -10.88 -1.49
CA LEU A 151 -0.06 -12.15 -0.89
C LEU A 151 1.46 -12.35 -0.93
N GLU A 152 2.10 -12.04 -2.06
CA GLU A 152 3.55 -12.12 -2.21
C GLU A 152 4.27 -11.17 -1.25
N ARG A 153 3.86 -9.88 -1.23
CA ARG A 153 4.47 -8.86 -0.36
C ARG A 153 4.25 -9.17 1.11
N PHE A 154 3.05 -9.62 1.49
CA PHE A 154 2.74 -10.00 2.87
C PHE A 154 3.59 -11.16 3.34
N ARG A 155 3.77 -12.21 2.53
CA ARG A 155 4.61 -13.35 2.89
C ARG A 155 6.05 -12.94 3.16
N ARG A 156 6.60 -12.11 2.28
CA ARG A 156 7.97 -11.62 2.40
C ARG A 156 8.15 -10.72 3.63
N ALA A 157 7.28 -9.73 3.80
CA ALA A 157 7.32 -8.84 4.95
C ALA A 157 7.09 -9.58 6.28
N ALA A 158 6.15 -10.54 6.33
CA ALA A 158 5.90 -11.35 7.51
C ALA A 158 7.14 -12.12 7.97
N ALA A 159 7.86 -12.75 7.04
CA ALA A 159 9.09 -13.47 7.35
C ALA A 159 10.17 -12.53 7.94
N LEU A 160 10.31 -11.31 7.41
CA LEU A 160 11.26 -10.31 7.93
C LEU A 160 10.85 -9.78 9.32
N LEU A 161 9.55 -9.54 9.54
CA LEU A 161 9.03 -9.14 10.85
C LEU A 161 9.27 -10.20 11.92
N GLU A 162 9.04 -11.48 11.57
CA GLU A 162 9.28 -12.62 12.47
C GLU A 162 10.77 -12.81 12.76
N ALA A 163 11.64 -12.56 11.79
CA ALA A 163 13.08 -12.58 11.99
C ALA A 163 13.59 -11.42 12.85
N ALA A 164 13.00 -10.21 12.66
CA ALA A 164 13.34 -9.02 13.45
C ALA A 164 12.82 -9.10 14.89
N LEU A 165 11.66 -9.72 15.12
CA LEU A 165 11.11 -9.97 16.46
C LEU A 165 10.76 -11.46 16.59
N PRO A 166 11.69 -12.31 17.06
CA PRO A 166 11.49 -13.76 17.15
C PRO A 166 10.28 -14.21 17.96
N ALA A 167 9.80 -13.37 18.88
CA ALA A 167 8.56 -13.61 19.63
C ALA A 167 7.30 -13.69 18.72
N LEU A 168 7.37 -13.16 17.48
CA LEU A 168 6.32 -13.28 16.46
C LEU A 168 6.45 -14.56 15.62
N GLY A 169 7.57 -15.26 15.72
CA GLY A 169 7.84 -16.47 14.94
C GLY A 169 6.96 -17.64 15.34
N PRO A 170 7.06 -18.77 14.60
CA PRO A 170 6.33 -20.00 14.89
C PRO A 170 6.69 -20.51 16.29
N ARG A 171 5.68 -20.85 17.10
CA ARG A 171 5.87 -21.34 18.47
C ARG A 171 5.99 -22.85 18.57
N ALA A 172 5.63 -23.57 17.52
CA ALA A 172 5.76 -25.01 17.41
C ALA A 172 6.16 -25.38 15.99
N GLU A 173 6.79 -26.54 15.84
CA GLU A 173 7.12 -27.07 14.53
C GLU A 173 5.85 -27.22 13.66
N GLY A 174 5.89 -26.66 12.44
CA GLY A 174 4.75 -26.64 11.51
C GLY A 174 3.68 -25.57 11.79
N ALA A 175 3.81 -24.78 12.86
CA ALA A 175 2.92 -23.63 13.10
C ALA A 175 3.33 -22.42 12.21
N SER A 176 2.33 -21.61 11.82
CA SER A 176 2.59 -20.32 11.16
C SER A 176 3.00 -19.28 12.19
N GLY A 177 3.91 -18.40 11.82
CA GLY A 177 4.25 -17.22 12.62
C GLY A 177 3.12 -16.17 12.62
N GLN A 178 3.29 -15.14 13.43
CA GLN A 178 2.31 -14.09 13.63
C GLN A 178 2.54 -12.86 12.72
N GLY A 179 3.61 -12.84 11.91
CA GLY A 179 3.96 -11.71 11.04
C GLY A 179 2.85 -11.36 10.06
N PHE A 180 2.19 -12.36 9.47
CA PHE A 180 1.06 -12.13 8.56
C PHE A 180 -0.15 -11.53 9.31
N SER A 181 -0.47 -12.05 10.49
CA SER A 181 -1.53 -11.51 11.36
C SER A 181 -1.27 -10.08 11.79
N LEU A 182 0.00 -9.76 12.10
CA LEU A 182 0.43 -8.39 12.40
C LEU A 182 0.17 -7.45 11.22
N LEU A 183 0.50 -7.85 9.99
CA LEU A 183 0.25 -7.04 8.79
C LEU A 183 -1.24 -6.79 8.54
N LEU A 184 -2.10 -7.80 8.77
CA LEU A 184 -3.56 -7.65 8.68
C LEU A 184 -4.09 -6.69 9.75
N ALA A 185 -3.63 -6.84 11.00
CA ALA A 185 -4.02 -5.95 12.08
C ALA A 185 -3.49 -4.52 11.86
N LEU A 186 -2.26 -4.38 11.36
CA LEU A 186 -1.69 -3.09 10.97
C LEU A 186 -2.56 -2.38 9.92
N HIS A 187 -3.01 -3.11 8.88
CA HIS A 187 -3.93 -2.55 7.89
C HIS A 187 -5.19 -1.97 8.54
N ALA A 188 -5.83 -2.71 9.45
CA ALA A 188 -7.01 -2.24 10.16
C ALA A 188 -6.72 -1.02 11.03
N LEU A 189 -5.57 -1.01 11.74
CA LEU A 189 -5.14 0.12 12.56
C LEU A 189 -4.88 1.37 11.71
N VAL A 190 -4.18 1.25 10.58
CA VAL A 190 -3.92 2.38 9.68
C VAL A 190 -5.22 3.00 9.17
N VAL A 191 -6.15 2.16 8.69
CA VAL A 191 -7.47 2.64 8.20
C VAL A 191 -8.26 3.32 9.31
N GLY A 192 -8.37 2.67 10.48
CA GLY A 192 -9.13 3.22 11.61
C GLY A 192 -8.52 4.51 12.15
N SER A 193 -7.19 4.53 12.37
CA SER A 193 -6.49 5.72 12.85
C SER A 193 -6.61 6.89 11.88
N TRP A 194 -6.48 6.64 10.57
CA TRP A 194 -6.65 7.67 9.55
C TRP A 194 -8.07 8.25 9.57
N GLN A 195 -9.10 7.41 9.60
CA GLN A 195 -10.49 7.86 9.63
C GLN A 195 -10.84 8.66 10.88
N MET A 196 -10.28 8.26 12.05
CA MET A 196 -10.51 8.96 13.32
C MET A 196 -9.83 10.33 13.40
N THR A 197 -8.77 10.56 12.63
CA THR A 197 -7.93 11.77 12.71
C THR A 197 -8.07 12.69 11.49
N ASN A 198 -8.79 12.27 10.46
CA ASN A 198 -9.08 13.07 9.27
C ASN A 198 -10.42 13.79 9.44
N TYR A 199 -10.41 14.85 10.25
CA TYR A 199 -11.62 15.62 10.58
C TYR A 199 -12.13 16.43 9.38
N SER A 200 -13.46 16.62 9.32
CA SER A 200 -14.04 17.65 8.46
C SER A 200 -13.85 19.03 9.09
N ALA A 201 -13.84 20.09 8.28
CA ALA A 201 -13.72 21.45 8.77
C ALA A 201 -14.78 21.81 9.84
N ALA A 202 -16.00 21.25 9.74
CA ALA A 202 -17.05 21.46 10.73
C ALA A 202 -16.72 20.80 12.08
N VAL A 203 -16.12 19.59 12.06
CA VAL A 203 -15.70 18.89 13.28
C VAL A 203 -14.52 19.62 13.91
N GLU A 204 -13.51 20.02 13.13
CA GLU A 204 -12.37 20.81 13.63
C GLU A 204 -12.84 22.11 14.30
N ALA A 205 -13.74 22.84 13.65
CA ALA A 205 -14.33 24.06 14.23
C ALA A 205 -15.08 23.76 15.52
N ALA A 206 -15.86 22.67 15.59
CA ALA A 206 -16.57 22.27 16.80
C ALA A 206 -15.61 21.93 17.96
N LEU A 207 -14.56 21.16 17.68
CA LEU A 207 -13.54 20.81 18.68
C LEU A 207 -12.79 22.03 19.21
N ALA A 208 -12.60 23.07 18.38
CA ALA A 208 -11.95 24.32 18.78
C ALA A 208 -12.83 25.22 19.66
N THR A 209 -14.17 24.99 19.74
CA THR A 209 -15.07 25.85 20.52
C THR A 209 -14.94 25.69 22.04
N ARG A 210 -14.45 24.53 22.52
CA ARG A 210 -14.43 24.17 23.93
C ARG A 210 -13.18 23.36 24.26
N ALA A 211 -12.48 23.76 25.32
CA ALA A 211 -11.27 23.10 25.76
C ALA A 211 -11.48 21.63 26.21
N ASP A 212 -12.64 21.31 26.75
CA ASP A 212 -12.98 19.94 27.20
C ASP A 212 -13.22 18.98 26.03
N LEU A 213 -13.47 19.47 24.80
CA LEU A 213 -13.54 18.66 23.60
C LEU A 213 -12.17 18.28 23.04
N GLY A 214 -11.09 18.86 23.54
CA GLY A 214 -9.71 18.54 23.16
C GLY A 214 -9.34 17.06 23.36
N VAL A 215 -10.08 16.32 24.22
CA VAL A 215 -9.92 14.87 24.39
C VAL A 215 -10.23 14.07 23.11
N PHE A 216 -10.95 14.64 22.18
CA PHE A 216 -11.28 14.04 20.88
C PHE A 216 -10.36 14.50 19.76
N PHE A 217 -9.37 15.35 20.04
CA PHE A 217 -8.43 15.84 19.05
C PHE A 217 -7.17 14.95 19.05
N PHE A 218 -7.07 14.08 18.06
CA PHE A 218 -5.98 13.10 17.91
C PHE A 218 -5.12 13.41 16.69
N SER A 219 -3.82 13.09 16.74
CA SER A 219 -3.00 12.99 15.54
C SER A 219 -2.91 11.53 15.08
N PHE A 220 -2.81 11.34 13.76
CA PHE A 220 -2.67 10.03 13.14
C PHE A 220 -1.45 9.28 13.71
N GLU A 221 -0.32 9.98 13.82
CA GLU A 221 0.94 9.41 14.31
C GLU A 221 0.82 8.89 15.74
N LYS A 222 0.15 9.67 16.60
CA LYS A 222 -0.03 9.31 18.00
C LYS A 222 -0.95 8.09 18.14
N VAL A 223 -2.12 8.13 17.51
CA VAL A 223 -3.10 7.02 17.61
C VAL A 223 -2.53 5.73 17.03
N LEU A 224 -1.93 5.79 15.82
CA LEU A 224 -1.32 4.62 15.21
C LEU A 224 -0.15 4.10 16.04
N GLY A 225 0.74 4.98 16.50
CA GLY A 225 1.94 4.58 17.24
C GLY A 225 1.62 3.92 18.57
N GLU A 226 0.67 4.47 19.35
CA GLU A 226 0.25 3.89 20.63
C GLU A 226 -0.45 2.53 20.43
N ALA A 227 -1.38 2.45 19.44
CA ALA A 227 -2.10 1.22 19.15
C ALA A 227 -1.18 0.11 18.61
N LEU A 228 -0.27 0.44 17.70
CA LEU A 228 0.67 -0.53 17.14
C LEU A 228 1.66 -1.04 18.20
N ARG A 229 2.17 -0.17 19.05
CA ARG A 229 3.06 -0.56 20.17
C ARG A 229 2.34 -1.53 21.09
N ALA A 230 1.11 -1.22 21.52
CA ALA A 230 0.33 -2.09 22.38
C ALA A 230 0.05 -3.46 21.72
N LEU A 231 -0.29 -3.45 20.41
CA LEU A 231 -0.53 -4.68 19.64
C LEU A 231 0.72 -5.56 19.60
N ILE A 232 1.87 -5.02 19.18
CA ILE A 232 3.12 -5.78 19.03
C ILE A 232 3.58 -6.31 20.38
N THR A 233 3.52 -5.50 21.44
CA THR A 233 3.86 -5.93 22.80
C THR A 233 2.95 -7.07 23.25
N GLY A 234 1.64 -6.96 23.04
CA GLY A 234 0.68 -8.03 23.37
C GLY A 234 0.94 -9.33 22.60
N MET A 235 1.27 -9.23 21.31
CA MET A 235 1.62 -10.39 20.48
C MET A 235 2.94 -11.04 20.93
N ALA A 236 3.93 -10.24 21.34
CA ALA A 236 5.24 -10.70 21.80
C ALA A 236 5.18 -11.43 23.14
N VAL A 237 4.38 -10.93 24.10
CA VAL A 237 4.21 -11.55 25.44
C VAL A 237 3.50 -12.90 25.33
N GLY A 238 2.69 -13.10 24.32
CA GLY A 238 1.95 -14.32 24.06
C GLY A 238 0.74 -14.48 24.96
N GLN A 239 -0.36 -14.95 24.43
CA GLN A 239 -1.40 -15.51 25.29
C GLN A 239 -0.80 -16.64 26.13
N PRO A 240 -1.08 -16.68 27.47
CA PRO A 240 -0.70 -17.83 28.27
C PRO A 240 -1.26 -19.07 27.55
N GLY A 241 -0.41 -20.06 27.33
CA GLY A 241 -0.68 -21.23 26.53
C GLY A 241 -2.10 -21.72 26.78
N GLY A 242 -2.92 -21.78 25.75
CA GLY A 242 -4.21 -22.41 25.80
C GLY A 242 -4.01 -23.83 26.33
N ALA A 243 -4.25 -23.98 27.62
CA ALA A 243 -4.44 -25.28 28.21
C ALA A 243 -5.59 -25.90 27.38
N GLU A 244 -5.21 -26.85 26.60
CA GLU A 244 -6.02 -27.78 25.84
C GLU A 244 -7.24 -28.18 26.67
N ALA A 245 -8.37 -27.56 26.40
CA ALA A 245 -9.65 -28.22 26.68
C ALA A 245 -9.77 -29.35 25.66
N ALA A 246 -9.07 -30.44 25.94
CA ALA A 246 -9.37 -31.74 25.34
C ALA A 246 -10.79 -32.09 25.76
N VAL A 247 -11.77 -31.72 24.92
CA VAL A 247 -13.10 -32.29 24.98
C VAL A 247 -12.97 -33.76 24.57
N ALA A 248 -12.89 -34.60 25.57
CA ALA A 248 -13.01 -36.05 25.39
C ALA A 248 -14.35 -36.34 24.68
N PRO A 249 -14.38 -37.19 23.65
CA PRO A 249 -15.63 -37.61 23.04
C PRO A 249 -16.42 -38.43 24.05
N SER A 250 -17.64 -38.01 24.36
CA SER A 250 -18.59 -38.78 25.15
C SER A 250 -18.87 -40.10 24.44
N PRO A 251 -18.88 -41.24 25.17
CA PRO A 251 -19.24 -42.53 24.58
C PRO A 251 -20.72 -42.52 24.29
N SER A 252 -21.05 -42.83 23.04
CA SER A 252 -22.42 -43.13 22.58
C SER A 252 -23.00 -44.32 23.34
N ARG A 253 -24.21 -44.15 23.85
CA ARG A 253 -25.14 -45.21 24.15
C ARG A 253 -26.27 -45.24 23.13
#